data_4afc2b0789be32dd902bf270d38ead38
#
_entry.id   4afc2b0789be32dd902bf270d38ead38
#
_cell.length_a   1.000
_cell.length_b   1.000
_cell.length_c   1.000
_cell.angle_alpha   90.00
_cell.angle_beta   90.00
_cell.angle_gamma   90.00
#
_symmetry.space_group_name_H-M   'P 1'
#
loop_
_entity.id
_entity.type
_entity.pdbx_description
1 polymer ?
#
loop_
_entity_poly.entity_id
_entity_poly.type
_entity_poly.pdbx_seq_one_letter_code
_entity_poly.pdbx_strand_id
1 'polypeptide(L)'
;MAYAQSKTISVEKIPVIDVAPLRFGTMETAQTVALEIRQAAEEVGFFYIRNHGIPEAVIEQAYRAAQVFFSRPKEWKDSVKINANHHGYLSVGEAKMEQAERMDLKESFVWGLDLPDNHPSVTAKNPFLGRNQWPKKMPELQEAVYPFFEAGLQCGRNMMRAFALGMDLPEDAFYRPPTSR
;
A
#
# COMPACT_ATOMS: atom_id res chain seq x y z
N MET A 1 -28.60 -3.28 -10.62
CA MET A 1 -27.77 -2.49 -9.69
C MET A 1 -27.48 -1.15 -10.35
N ALA A 2 -27.79 -0.03 -9.68
CA ALA A 2 -27.41 1.28 -10.21
C ALA A 2 -25.93 1.50 -9.88
N TYR A 3 -25.09 1.72 -10.89
CA TYR A 3 -23.71 2.12 -10.70
C TYR A 3 -23.66 3.55 -10.14
N ALA A 4 -22.77 3.79 -9.17
CA ALA A 4 -22.53 5.13 -8.67
C ALA A 4 -22.08 6.04 -9.83
N GLN A 5 -22.74 7.19 -9.99
CA GLN A 5 -22.34 8.17 -10.99
C GLN A 5 -21.06 8.88 -10.50
N SER A 6 -20.04 8.96 -11.35
CA SER A 6 -18.84 9.73 -11.05
C SER A 6 -19.16 11.22 -10.98
N LYS A 7 -18.68 11.90 -9.94
CA LYS A 7 -18.74 13.36 -9.84
C LYS A 7 -17.48 13.95 -10.43
N THR A 8 -17.60 14.99 -11.24
CA THR A 8 -16.45 15.80 -11.63
C THR A 8 -16.12 16.74 -10.48
N ILE A 9 -14.92 16.60 -9.91
CA ILE A 9 -14.39 17.49 -8.85
C ILE A 9 -13.16 18.21 -9.36
N SER A 10 -12.96 19.47 -8.92
CA SER A 10 -11.68 20.17 -9.14
C SER A 10 -10.61 19.57 -8.24
N VAL A 11 -9.38 19.45 -8.75
CA VAL A 11 -8.20 19.04 -7.96
C VAL A 11 -8.00 19.93 -6.73
N GLU A 12 -8.36 21.21 -6.81
CA GLU A 12 -8.33 22.16 -5.70
C GLU A 12 -9.28 21.83 -4.55
N LYS A 13 -10.24 20.97 -4.80
CA LYS A 13 -11.22 20.49 -3.79
C LYS A 13 -10.82 19.20 -3.11
N ILE A 14 -9.70 18.57 -3.48
CA ILE A 14 -9.23 17.37 -2.80
C ILE A 14 -8.71 17.75 -1.42
N PRO A 15 -9.30 17.25 -0.32
CA PRO A 15 -8.87 17.57 1.03
C PRO A 15 -7.44 17.10 1.31
N VAL A 16 -6.71 17.86 2.14
CA VAL A 16 -5.41 17.47 2.71
C VAL A 16 -5.59 17.37 4.22
N ILE A 17 -5.63 16.15 4.74
CA ILE A 17 -5.94 15.86 6.14
C ILE A 17 -4.66 15.65 6.95
N ASP A 18 -4.56 16.32 8.11
CA ASP A 18 -3.46 16.12 9.05
C ASP A 18 -3.73 14.89 9.93
N VAL A 19 -2.93 13.82 9.72
CA VAL A 19 -3.10 12.56 10.43
C VAL A 19 -2.19 12.40 11.65
N ALA A 20 -1.43 13.44 12.05
CA ALA A 20 -0.60 13.38 13.25
C ALA A 20 -1.41 13.00 14.53
N PRO A 21 -2.64 13.49 14.73
CA PRO A 21 -3.42 13.11 15.91
C PRO A 21 -3.73 11.62 16.03
N LEU A 22 -3.74 10.87 14.93
CA LEU A 22 -3.90 9.41 14.98
C LEU A 22 -2.70 8.70 15.63
N ARG A 23 -1.55 9.36 15.71
CA ARG A 23 -0.30 8.81 16.24
C ARG A 23 0.01 9.29 17.65
N PHE A 24 -0.26 10.56 17.93
CA PHE A 24 0.19 11.24 19.14
C PHE A 24 -0.94 11.96 19.88
N GLY A 25 -2.14 11.99 19.33
CA GLY A 25 -3.28 12.70 19.91
C GLY A 25 -4.03 11.89 20.97
N THR A 26 -5.01 12.54 21.55
CA THR A 26 -6.01 11.91 22.41
C THR A 26 -7.07 11.17 21.56
N MET A 27 -7.92 10.37 22.20
CA MET A 27 -9.04 9.75 21.51
C MET A 27 -9.97 10.78 20.86
N GLU A 28 -10.19 11.91 21.52
CA GLU A 28 -11.03 13.00 20.99
C GLU A 28 -10.45 13.59 19.70
N THR A 29 -9.14 13.90 19.66
CA THR A 29 -8.49 14.41 18.45
C THR A 29 -8.39 13.37 17.34
N ALA A 30 -8.22 12.09 17.68
CA ALA A 30 -8.27 11.01 16.73
C ALA A 30 -9.67 10.85 16.10
N GLN A 31 -10.73 10.99 16.91
CA GLN A 31 -12.11 10.97 16.44
C GLN A 31 -12.40 12.14 15.49
N THR A 32 -11.90 13.35 15.79
CA THR A 32 -12.03 14.50 14.90
C THR A 32 -11.44 14.20 13.51
N VAL A 33 -10.20 13.70 13.46
CA VAL A 33 -9.56 13.31 12.19
C VAL A 33 -10.33 12.19 11.48
N ALA A 34 -10.87 11.24 12.23
CA ALA A 34 -11.66 10.15 11.65
C ALA A 34 -12.94 10.66 10.96
N LEU A 35 -13.60 11.67 11.52
CA LEU A 35 -14.76 12.32 10.93
C LEU A 35 -14.39 13.12 9.66
N GLU A 36 -13.25 13.83 9.65
CA GLU A 36 -12.74 14.49 8.44
C GLU A 36 -12.46 13.49 7.32
N ILE A 37 -11.85 12.35 7.65
CA ILE A 37 -11.58 11.25 6.70
C ILE A 37 -12.90 10.68 6.17
N ARG A 38 -13.88 10.43 7.03
CA ARG A 38 -15.21 9.95 6.63
C ARG A 38 -15.86 10.93 5.65
N GLN A 39 -15.90 12.20 6.00
CA GLN A 39 -16.47 13.23 5.13
C GLN A 39 -15.78 13.26 3.75
N ALA A 40 -14.44 13.27 3.73
CA ALA A 40 -13.69 13.25 2.49
C ALA A 40 -13.97 12.00 1.64
N ALA A 41 -14.09 10.83 2.28
CA ALA A 41 -14.40 9.58 1.60
C ALA A 41 -15.83 9.56 1.02
N GLU A 42 -16.81 10.12 1.73
CA GLU A 42 -18.22 10.17 1.29
C GLU A 42 -18.44 11.23 0.20
N GLU A 43 -17.80 12.39 0.30
CA GLU A 43 -18.04 13.53 -0.60
C GLU A 43 -17.17 13.51 -1.86
N VAL A 44 -15.89 13.12 -1.71
CA VAL A 44 -14.86 13.19 -2.76
C VAL A 44 -14.42 11.81 -3.23
N GLY A 45 -14.34 10.83 -2.32
CA GLY A 45 -13.89 9.47 -2.56
C GLY A 45 -12.39 9.24 -2.33
N PHE A 46 -11.59 10.30 -2.19
CA PHE A 46 -10.16 10.23 -1.86
C PHE A 46 -9.68 11.57 -1.28
N PHE A 47 -8.51 11.56 -0.64
CA PHE A 47 -7.90 12.70 0.02
C PHE A 47 -6.38 12.52 0.09
N TYR A 48 -5.67 13.62 0.29
CA TYR A 48 -4.25 13.60 0.66
C TYR A 48 -4.09 13.58 2.17
N ILE A 49 -3.00 13.00 2.64
CA ILE A 49 -2.63 13.03 4.05
C ILE A 49 -1.29 13.74 4.25
N ARG A 50 -1.14 14.45 5.35
CA ARG A 50 0.13 15.02 5.80
C ARG A 50 0.44 14.54 7.21
N ASN A 51 1.71 14.66 7.63
CA ASN A 51 2.20 14.21 8.93
C ASN A 51 1.95 12.72 9.18
N HIS A 52 2.02 11.91 8.11
CA HIS A 52 1.76 10.47 8.11
C HIS A 52 2.81 9.64 8.86
N GLY A 53 3.96 10.23 9.18
CA GLY A 53 4.99 9.59 10.00
C GLY A 53 6.00 8.74 9.25
N ILE A 54 5.92 8.68 7.94
CA ILE A 54 6.98 8.08 7.12
C ILE A 54 8.09 9.12 7.00
N PRO A 55 9.33 8.84 7.46
CA PRO A 55 10.42 9.80 7.37
C PRO A 55 10.75 10.14 5.90
N GLU A 56 10.98 11.42 5.62
CA GLU A 56 11.30 11.89 4.26
C GLU A 56 12.52 11.15 3.68
N ALA A 57 13.56 10.95 4.48
CA ALA A 57 14.75 10.23 4.05
C ALA A 57 14.45 8.79 3.60
N VAL A 58 13.48 8.12 4.23
CA VAL A 58 13.05 6.75 3.85
C VAL A 58 12.31 6.78 2.52
N ILE A 59 11.47 7.78 2.29
CA ILE A 59 10.78 7.99 1.01
C ILE A 59 11.80 8.23 -0.10
N GLU A 60 12.74 9.16 0.11
CA GLU A 60 13.76 9.50 -0.87
C GLU A 60 14.66 8.31 -1.22
N GLN A 61 15.08 7.52 -0.21
CA GLN A 61 15.90 6.33 -0.44
C GLN A 61 15.16 5.29 -1.28
N ALA A 62 13.90 5.03 -0.97
CA ALA A 62 13.05 4.12 -1.74
C ALA A 62 12.89 4.60 -3.19
N TYR A 63 12.65 5.89 -3.42
CA TYR A 63 12.57 6.49 -4.75
C TYR A 63 13.87 6.33 -5.55
N ARG A 64 15.01 6.65 -4.94
CA ARG A 64 16.33 6.52 -5.61
C ARG A 64 16.63 5.08 -5.98
N ALA A 65 16.37 4.14 -5.07
CA ALA A 65 16.57 2.72 -5.35
C ALA A 65 15.65 2.22 -6.47
N ALA A 66 14.38 2.64 -6.48
CA ALA A 66 13.45 2.33 -7.56
C ALA A 66 13.94 2.90 -8.91
N GLN A 67 14.39 4.15 -8.97
CA GLN A 67 14.94 4.75 -10.20
C GLN A 67 16.13 3.94 -10.73
N VAL A 68 17.06 3.54 -9.86
CA VAL A 68 18.20 2.70 -10.23
C VAL A 68 17.74 1.33 -10.75
N PHE A 69 16.79 0.68 -10.08
CA PHE A 69 16.25 -0.60 -10.51
C PHE A 69 15.58 -0.52 -11.89
N PHE A 70 14.66 0.43 -12.07
CA PHE A 70 13.90 0.55 -13.32
C PHE A 70 14.76 1.04 -14.50
N SER A 71 15.88 1.74 -14.24
CA SER A 71 16.84 2.11 -15.29
C SER A 71 17.68 0.94 -15.82
N ARG A 72 17.66 -0.23 -15.17
CA ARG A 72 18.40 -1.41 -15.63
C ARG A 72 17.79 -1.98 -16.90
N PRO A 73 18.62 -2.64 -17.75
CA PRO A 73 18.12 -3.37 -18.91
C PRO A 73 17.04 -4.39 -18.53
N LYS A 74 16.10 -4.62 -19.46
CA LYS A 74 14.99 -5.56 -19.22
C LYS A 74 15.50 -6.95 -18.83
N GLU A 75 16.49 -7.47 -19.54
CA GLU A 75 17.08 -8.79 -19.32
C GLU A 75 17.65 -8.94 -17.89
N TRP A 76 18.16 -7.85 -17.35
CA TRP A 76 18.64 -7.83 -15.97
C TRP A 76 17.47 -7.88 -14.97
N LYS A 77 16.40 -7.12 -15.21
CA LYS A 77 15.18 -7.10 -14.37
C LYS A 77 14.43 -8.42 -14.43
N ASP A 78 14.44 -9.10 -15.58
CA ASP A 78 13.83 -10.43 -15.76
C ASP A 78 14.46 -11.52 -14.88
N SER A 79 15.66 -11.29 -14.32
CA SER A 79 16.28 -12.22 -13.35
C SER A 79 15.48 -12.38 -12.06
N VAL A 80 14.58 -11.44 -11.78
CA VAL A 80 13.64 -11.44 -10.63
C VAL A 80 12.20 -11.31 -11.11
N LYS A 81 11.88 -11.97 -12.22
CA LYS A 81 10.54 -11.97 -12.79
C LYS A 81 9.49 -12.44 -11.77
N ILE A 82 8.28 -11.90 -11.86
CA ILE A 82 7.18 -12.21 -10.96
C ILE A 82 6.92 -13.72 -10.87
N ASN A 83 6.75 -14.20 -9.65
CA ASN A 83 6.52 -15.62 -9.35
C ASN A 83 5.04 -15.93 -9.10
N ALA A 84 4.74 -17.20 -8.77
CA ALA A 84 3.39 -17.63 -8.48
C ALA A 84 2.74 -16.96 -7.25
N ASN A 85 3.56 -16.37 -6.37
CA ASN A 85 3.10 -15.58 -5.21
C ASN A 85 2.91 -14.11 -5.53
N HIS A 86 2.95 -13.75 -6.81
CA HIS A 86 2.85 -12.37 -7.29
C HIS A 86 3.94 -11.43 -6.75
N HIS A 87 5.12 -11.97 -6.39
CA HIS A 87 6.29 -11.19 -6.01
C HIS A 87 7.32 -11.16 -7.14
N GLY A 88 7.93 -9.99 -7.38
CA GLY A 88 8.96 -9.78 -8.38
C GLY A 88 8.63 -8.75 -9.44
N TYR A 89 9.40 -8.75 -10.52
CA TYR A 89 9.30 -7.82 -11.63
C TYR A 89 8.27 -8.27 -12.67
N LEU A 90 7.42 -7.33 -13.04
CA LEU A 90 6.45 -7.47 -14.12
C LEU A 90 6.82 -6.47 -15.22
N SER A 91 7.11 -6.96 -16.42
CA SER A 91 7.56 -6.11 -17.53
C SER A 91 6.40 -5.44 -18.26
N VAL A 92 6.73 -4.42 -19.05
CA VAL A 92 5.76 -3.72 -19.90
C VAL A 92 5.02 -4.72 -20.79
N GLY A 93 3.68 -4.64 -20.79
CA GLY A 93 2.84 -5.49 -21.62
C GLY A 93 2.53 -6.87 -21.02
N GLU A 94 2.99 -7.18 -19.81
CA GLU A 94 2.64 -8.43 -19.10
C GLU A 94 1.42 -8.29 -18.20
N ALA A 95 1.07 -7.06 -17.77
CA ALA A 95 -0.17 -6.80 -17.03
C ALA A 95 -1.32 -6.55 -18.01
N LYS A 96 -2.42 -7.27 -17.82
CA LYS A 96 -3.67 -7.06 -18.55
C LYS A 96 -4.84 -7.19 -17.60
N MET A 97 -5.72 -6.20 -17.59
CA MET A 97 -7.00 -6.35 -16.89
C MET A 97 -7.87 -7.34 -17.65
N GLU A 98 -8.63 -8.16 -16.95
CA GLU A 98 -9.39 -9.29 -17.52
C GLU A 98 -10.30 -8.89 -18.68
N GLN A 99 -10.86 -7.68 -18.65
CA GLN A 99 -11.75 -7.14 -19.68
C GLN A 99 -11.10 -6.13 -20.62
N ALA A 100 -9.79 -5.90 -20.50
CA ALA A 100 -9.11 -4.92 -21.34
C ALA A 100 -8.72 -5.53 -22.69
N GLU A 101 -8.93 -4.80 -23.80
CA GLU A 101 -8.47 -5.21 -25.11
C GLU A 101 -6.93 -5.07 -25.27
N ARG A 102 -6.33 -4.14 -24.52
CA ARG A 102 -4.90 -3.81 -24.59
C ARG A 102 -4.20 -4.09 -23.26
N MET A 103 -2.92 -4.40 -23.35
CA MET A 103 -2.04 -4.55 -22.20
C MET A 103 -1.63 -3.21 -21.60
N ASP A 104 -1.36 -3.18 -20.31
CA ASP A 104 -0.85 -1.99 -19.64
C ASP A 104 0.56 -1.64 -20.09
N LEU A 105 0.79 -0.37 -20.42
CA LEU A 105 2.11 0.16 -20.76
C LEU A 105 2.88 0.57 -19.50
N LYS A 106 2.93 -0.30 -18.51
CA LYS A 106 3.66 -0.08 -17.27
C LYS A 106 4.54 -1.28 -16.94
N GLU A 107 5.61 -1.05 -16.22
CA GLU A 107 6.39 -2.08 -15.53
C GLU A 107 6.24 -1.89 -14.02
N SER A 108 6.37 -2.97 -13.27
CA SER A 108 6.16 -2.97 -11.82
C SER A 108 7.14 -3.90 -11.14
N PHE A 109 7.48 -3.60 -9.87
CA PHE A 109 8.14 -4.54 -8.99
C PHE A 109 7.29 -4.70 -7.73
N VAL A 110 6.85 -5.92 -7.47
CA VAL A 110 5.91 -6.25 -6.38
C VAL A 110 6.64 -6.99 -5.28
N TRP A 111 6.47 -6.52 -4.06
CA TRP A 111 6.93 -7.20 -2.85
C TRP A 111 5.91 -7.05 -1.73
N GLY A 112 6.04 -7.86 -0.70
CA GLY A 112 5.19 -7.82 0.48
C GLY A 112 5.96 -8.24 1.73
N LEU A 113 5.25 -8.79 2.70
CA LEU A 113 5.86 -9.43 3.86
C LEU A 113 6.76 -10.59 3.39
N ASP A 114 8.04 -10.56 3.78
CA ASP A 114 9.00 -11.60 3.44
C ASP A 114 8.87 -12.77 4.42
N LEU A 115 7.94 -13.65 4.15
CA LEU A 115 7.60 -14.76 5.03
C LEU A 115 8.37 -16.03 4.65
N PRO A 116 8.94 -16.76 5.62
CA PRO A 116 9.61 -18.03 5.36
C PRO A 116 8.61 -19.11 4.92
N ASP A 117 9.09 -20.08 4.16
CA ASP A 117 8.26 -21.14 3.56
C ASP A 117 7.48 -21.97 4.60
N ASN A 118 8.01 -22.07 5.83
CA ASN A 118 7.37 -22.75 6.96
C ASN A 118 6.39 -21.87 7.75
N HIS A 119 6.17 -20.61 7.36
CA HIS A 119 5.20 -19.74 8.03
C HIS A 119 3.78 -20.30 7.87
N PRO A 120 2.93 -20.33 8.92
CA PRO A 120 1.58 -20.90 8.85
C PRO A 120 0.72 -20.37 7.70
N SER A 121 0.80 -19.06 7.43
CA SER A 121 0.04 -18.44 6.34
C SER A 121 0.55 -18.84 4.94
N VAL A 122 1.84 -19.19 4.80
CA VAL A 122 2.42 -19.69 3.56
C VAL A 122 2.04 -21.16 3.36
N THR A 123 2.14 -21.96 4.43
CA THR A 123 1.74 -23.38 4.40
C THR A 123 0.24 -23.56 4.18
N ALA A 124 -0.59 -22.58 4.59
CA ALA A 124 -2.01 -22.51 4.25
C ALA A 124 -2.28 -22.16 2.78
N LYS A 125 -1.23 -22.05 1.93
CA LYS A 125 -1.29 -21.76 0.50
C LYS A 125 -2.00 -20.44 0.15
N ASN A 126 -1.81 -19.41 0.96
CA ASN A 126 -2.23 -18.06 0.56
C ASN A 126 -1.40 -17.63 -0.67
N PRO A 127 -2.04 -17.34 -1.82
CA PRO A 127 -1.34 -17.11 -3.08
C PRO A 127 -0.50 -15.82 -3.10
N PHE A 128 -0.71 -14.92 -2.15
CA PHE A 128 -0.02 -13.62 -2.08
C PHE A 128 1.04 -13.56 -0.98
N LEU A 129 1.30 -14.67 -0.29
CA LEU A 129 2.27 -14.71 0.81
C LEU A 129 3.42 -15.67 0.50
N GLY A 130 4.63 -15.26 0.86
CA GLY A 130 5.85 -16.05 0.64
C GLY A 130 7.10 -15.19 0.62
N ARG A 131 8.16 -15.76 0.07
CA ARG A 131 9.42 -15.05 -0.10
C ARG A 131 9.33 -13.99 -1.19
N ASN A 132 9.93 -12.84 -0.92
CA ASN A 132 10.18 -11.83 -1.94
C ASN A 132 11.30 -12.27 -2.89
N GLN A 133 11.28 -11.74 -4.11
CA GLN A 133 12.34 -11.97 -5.10
C GLN A 133 13.24 -10.75 -5.20
N TRP A 134 14.29 -10.69 -4.37
CA TRP A 134 15.25 -9.60 -4.42
C TRP A 134 16.36 -9.86 -5.43
N PRO A 135 16.77 -8.84 -6.22
CA PRO A 135 17.87 -8.99 -7.16
C PRO A 135 19.21 -9.13 -6.40
N LYS A 136 19.84 -10.30 -6.50
CA LYS A 136 21.11 -10.61 -5.80
C LYS A 136 22.25 -9.62 -6.11
N LYS A 137 22.19 -8.96 -7.28
CA LYS A 137 23.20 -7.98 -7.72
C LYS A 137 22.85 -6.54 -7.33
N MET A 138 21.80 -6.35 -6.53
CA MET A 138 21.34 -5.04 -6.06
C MET A 138 20.66 -5.19 -4.68
N PRO A 139 21.41 -5.64 -3.63
CA PRO A 139 20.83 -5.79 -2.29
C PRO A 139 20.31 -4.46 -1.72
N GLU A 140 20.90 -3.35 -2.12
CA GLU A 140 20.50 -2.00 -1.74
C GLU A 140 19.05 -1.66 -2.12
N LEU A 141 18.42 -2.38 -3.08
CA LEU A 141 17.01 -2.22 -3.37
C LEU A 141 16.17 -2.63 -2.16
N GLN A 142 16.41 -3.83 -1.62
CA GLN A 142 15.70 -4.32 -0.44
C GLN A 142 15.95 -3.40 0.77
N GLU A 143 17.21 -3.04 1.01
CA GLU A 143 17.61 -2.19 2.13
C GLU A 143 16.93 -0.82 2.11
N ALA A 144 16.63 -0.28 0.92
CA ALA A 144 15.98 1.00 0.75
C ALA A 144 14.44 0.91 0.80
N VAL A 145 13.84 -0.10 0.13
CA VAL A 145 12.37 -0.13 -0.01
C VAL A 145 11.66 -0.83 1.15
N TYR A 146 12.35 -1.71 1.89
CA TYR A 146 11.72 -2.44 2.99
C TYR A 146 11.40 -1.54 4.20
N PRO A 147 12.30 -0.62 4.64
CA PRO A 147 11.94 0.37 5.66
C PRO A 147 10.76 1.27 5.25
N PHE A 148 10.66 1.62 3.96
CA PHE A 148 9.50 2.35 3.45
C PHE A 148 8.20 1.52 3.56
N PHE A 149 8.26 0.22 3.23
CA PHE A 149 7.15 -0.69 3.38
C PHE A 149 6.68 -0.81 4.84
N GLU A 150 7.62 -0.97 5.79
CA GLU A 150 7.30 -1.05 7.22
C GLU A 150 6.65 0.23 7.75
N ALA A 151 7.20 1.39 7.39
CA ALA A 151 6.64 2.69 7.75
C ALA A 151 5.26 2.90 7.10
N GLY A 152 5.10 2.49 5.84
CA GLY A 152 3.83 2.51 5.12
C GLY A 152 2.78 1.60 5.76
N LEU A 153 3.18 0.41 6.19
CA LEU A 153 2.30 -0.53 6.91
C LEU A 153 1.79 0.08 8.22
N GLN A 154 2.67 0.77 8.96
CA GLN A 154 2.25 1.45 10.19
C GLN A 154 1.31 2.62 9.89
N CYS A 155 1.57 3.40 8.84
CA CYS A 155 0.65 4.43 8.36
C CYS A 155 -0.71 3.82 8.00
N GLY A 156 -0.73 2.73 7.25
CA GLY A 156 -1.94 2.00 6.89
C GLY A 156 -2.75 1.54 8.10
N ARG A 157 -2.09 1.05 9.16
CA ARG A 157 -2.75 0.68 10.42
C ARG A 157 -3.44 1.88 11.07
N ASN A 158 -2.78 3.02 11.13
CA ASN A 158 -3.38 4.25 11.66
C ASN A 158 -4.59 4.69 10.82
N MET A 159 -4.52 4.54 9.50
CA MET A 159 -5.66 4.83 8.61
C MET A 159 -6.83 3.87 8.85
N MET A 160 -6.57 2.57 9.01
CA MET A 160 -7.62 1.58 9.32
C MET A 160 -8.29 1.88 10.68
N ARG A 161 -7.50 2.29 11.69
CA ARG A 161 -8.03 2.80 12.97
C ARG A 161 -8.95 3.99 12.76
N ALA A 162 -8.55 4.97 11.93
CA ALA A 162 -9.37 6.13 11.63
C ALA A 162 -10.67 5.76 10.90
N PHE A 163 -10.64 4.84 9.96
CA PHE A 163 -11.85 4.33 9.31
C PHE A 163 -12.78 3.65 10.30
N ALA A 164 -12.26 2.84 11.23
CA ALA A 164 -13.10 2.24 12.27
C ALA A 164 -13.80 3.30 13.12
N LEU A 165 -13.06 4.28 13.63
CA LEU A 165 -13.60 5.40 14.41
C LEU A 165 -14.62 6.22 13.61
N GLY A 166 -14.33 6.52 12.34
CA GLY A 166 -15.25 7.26 11.46
C GLY A 166 -16.55 6.52 11.16
N MET A 167 -16.58 5.21 11.31
CA MET A 167 -17.78 4.36 11.17
C MET A 167 -18.44 4.02 12.51
N ASP A 168 -18.08 4.71 13.58
CA ASP A 168 -18.57 4.46 14.94
C ASP A 168 -18.30 3.03 15.43
N LEU A 169 -17.21 2.41 14.97
CA LEU A 169 -16.74 1.10 15.38
C LEU A 169 -15.61 1.23 16.43
N PRO A 170 -15.35 0.16 17.20
CA PRO A 170 -14.13 0.10 18.03
C PRO A 170 -12.88 0.31 17.18
N GLU A 171 -11.90 1.05 17.70
CA GLU A 171 -10.68 1.43 16.97
C GLU A 171 -9.86 0.26 16.40
N ASP A 172 -10.03 -0.94 16.98
CA ASP A 172 -9.37 -2.18 16.59
C ASP A 172 -10.27 -3.10 15.74
N ALA A 173 -11.43 -2.64 15.30
CA ALA A 173 -12.43 -3.45 14.59
C ALA A 173 -11.87 -4.22 13.39
N PHE A 174 -10.90 -3.65 12.66
CA PHE A 174 -10.28 -4.28 11.49
C PHE A 174 -9.07 -5.16 11.82
N TYR A 175 -8.66 -5.24 13.10
CA TYR A 175 -7.52 -6.05 13.55
C TYR A 175 -7.93 -7.21 14.46
N ARG A 176 -9.17 -7.23 14.90
CA ARG A 176 -9.67 -8.35 15.70
C ARG A 176 -9.79 -9.59 14.81
N PRO A 177 -9.25 -10.74 15.22
CA PRO A 177 -9.57 -11.99 14.55
C PRO A 177 -11.10 -12.16 14.60
N PRO A 178 -11.72 -12.73 13.52
CA PRO A 178 -13.14 -13.02 13.55
C PRO A 178 -13.44 -13.86 14.78
N THR A 179 -14.28 -13.32 15.67
CA THR A 179 -14.79 -14.11 16.79
C THR A 179 -15.58 -15.26 16.19
N SER A 180 -15.12 -16.48 16.41
CA SER A 180 -15.88 -17.68 16.07
C SER A 180 -17.27 -17.57 16.71
N ARG A 181 -18.28 -17.44 15.85
CA ARG A 181 -19.69 -17.61 16.26
C ARG A 181 -19.98 -19.08 16.44
#